data_c4154315a6c96264b545c628235423c4
#
_entry.id   c4154315a6c96264b545c628235423c4
#
_cell.length_a   1.000
_cell.length_b   1.000
_cell.length_c   1.000
_cell.angle_alpha   90.00
_cell.angle_beta   90.00
_cell.angle_gamma   90.00
#
_symmetry.space_group_name_H-M   'P 1'
#
loop_
_entity.id
_entity.type
_entity.pdbx_description
1 polymer ?
#
loop_
_entity_poly.entity_id
_entity_poly.type
_entity_poly.pdbx_seq_one_letter_code
_entity_poly.pdbx_strand_id
1 'polypeptide(L)'
;ADCAKFQSYKAGKIVSKNSPAYWDTTKEPTKTQYELFLKHDSFGENEYQDLCDYTHAKGLDFISTPFDYTSADYLCDMVDSYKISSSDITNLPFIKHIGQKGKPVYMSVGAAYLSEIDEAVRTLKDAGCKDIALFHCILSYPTEPDDANLKMMETLKRDFPDVHIGYSDHVPPDDTMMTL
;
A
#
# COMPACT_ATOMS: atom_id res chain seq x y z
N ALA A 1 -2.00 11.80 -14.76
CA ALA A 1 -2.14 11.18 -13.43
C ALA A 1 -3.16 11.98 -12.64
N ASP A 2 -4.00 11.31 -11.88
CA ASP A 2 -5.07 11.93 -11.10
C ASP A 2 -4.69 12.05 -9.62
N CYS A 3 -3.72 11.25 -9.17
CA CYS A 3 -3.30 11.16 -7.79
C CYS A 3 -1.79 10.98 -7.66
N ALA A 4 -1.20 11.58 -6.62
CA ALA A 4 0.18 11.34 -6.18
C ALA A 4 0.17 10.47 -4.91
N LYS A 5 0.90 9.33 -4.94
CA LYS A 5 0.95 8.38 -3.83
C LYS A 5 2.31 8.36 -3.15
N PHE A 6 2.28 8.44 -1.81
CA PHE A 6 3.44 8.39 -0.94
C PHE A 6 3.39 7.18 0.01
N GLN A 7 4.40 7.04 0.86
CA GLN A 7 4.47 6.04 1.92
C GLN A 7 4.87 6.73 3.23
N SER A 8 4.16 6.44 4.31
CA SER A 8 4.36 7.11 5.61
C SER A 8 4.66 6.09 6.68
N TYR A 9 5.84 6.20 7.30
CA TYR A 9 6.27 5.29 8.35
C TYR A 9 7.33 5.92 9.25
N LYS A 10 7.57 5.28 10.39
CA LYS A 10 8.75 5.44 11.23
C LYS A 10 9.50 4.10 11.34
N ALA A 11 10.77 4.07 10.96
CA ALA A 11 11.58 2.85 10.87
C ALA A 11 11.49 2.01 12.16
N GLY A 12 11.54 2.66 13.32
CA GLY A 12 11.45 1.98 14.62
C GLY A 12 10.10 1.35 14.95
N LYS A 13 9.05 1.61 14.13
CA LYS A 13 7.70 1.05 14.31
C LYS A 13 7.39 -0.11 13.38
N ILE A 14 8.13 -0.22 12.27
CA ILE A 14 7.82 -1.18 11.20
C ILE A 14 8.84 -2.30 11.04
N VAL A 15 10.04 -2.15 11.59
CA VAL A 15 11.10 -3.14 11.41
C VAL A 15 11.96 -3.30 12.66
N SER A 16 12.35 -4.55 12.94
CA SER A 16 13.29 -4.89 14.00
C SER A 16 14.70 -4.36 13.67
N LYS A 17 15.41 -3.83 14.68
CA LYS A 17 16.78 -3.32 14.51
C LYS A 17 17.75 -4.36 13.96
N ASN A 18 17.50 -5.65 14.19
CA ASN A 18 18.35 -6.76 13.79
C ASN A 18 17.87 -7.47 12.52
N SER A 19 16.85 -6.97 11.83
CA SER A 19 16.36 -7.57 10.57
C SER A 19 17.45 -7.51 9.50
N PRO A 20 17.94 -8.65 8.98
CA PRO A 20 19.05 -8.65 8.03
C PRO A 20 18.65 -8.03 6.69
N ALA A 21 19.64 -7.53 5.95
CA ALA A 21 19.45 -7.12 4.57
C ALA A 21 19.05 -8.34 3.71
N TYR A 22 18.12 -8.16 2.78
CA TYR A 22 17.73 -9.15 1.77
C TYR A 22 18.19 -8.76 0.35
N TRP A 23 18.92 -7.66 0.24
CA TRP A 23 19.49 -7.11 -0.99
C TRP A 23 20.99 -7.36 -1.08
N ASP A 24 21.56 -7.09 -2.26
CA ASP A 24 22.98 -7.09 -2.50
C ASP A 24 23.66 -5.87 -1.84
N THR A 25 24.37 -6.11 -0.75
CA THR A 25 25.05 -5.06 0.03
C THR A 25 26.22 -4.39 -0.69
N THR A 26 26.62 -4.88 -1.88
CA THR A 26 27.58 -4.18 -2.73
C THR A 26 26.94 -3.02 -3.50
N LYS A 27 25.61 -3.09 -3.71
CA LYS A 27 24.83 -2.06 -4.40
C LYS A 27 24.16 -1.09 -3.41
N GLU A 28 23.65 -1.59 -2.31
CA GLU A 28 23.10 -0.80 -1.20
C GLU A 28 23.83 -1.20 0.09
N PRO A 29 24.71 -0.32 0.65
CA PRO A 29 25.66 -0.69 1.70
C PRO A 29 25.06 -0.90 3.09
N THR A 30 23.78 -0.57 3.30
CA THR A 30 23.12 -0.82 4.58
C THR A 30 23.06 -2.32 4.90
N LYS A 31 23.32 -2.68 6.14
CA LYS A 31 23.47 -4.08 6.57
C LYS A 31 22.17 -4.65 7.15
N THR A 32 21.25 -3.79 7.55
CA THR A 32 19.97 -4.18 8.12
C THR A 32 18.83 -3.44 7.44
N GLN A 33 17.65 -4.06 7.45
CA GLN A 33 16.42 -3.40 6.96
C GLN A 33 16.15 -2.12 7.75
N TYR A 34 16.44 -2.13 9.07
CA TYR A 34 16.28 -0.95 9.91
C TYR A 34 17.14 0.22 9.44
N GLU A 35 18.43 -0.01 9.12
CA GLU A 35 19.31 1.04 8.59
C GLU A 35 18.80 1.60 7.27
N LEU A 36 18.30 0.73 6.37
CA LEU A 36 17.72 1.17 5.10
C LEU A 36 16.47 2.04 5.30
N PHE A 37 15.52 1.57 6.10
CA PHE A 37 14.30 2.34 6.37
C PHE A 37 14.60 3.64 7.10
N LEU A 38 15.56 3.64 8.05
CA LEU A 38 15.95 4.85 8.77
C LEU A 38 16.58 5.91 7.83
N LYS A 39 17.31 5.48 6.81
CA LYS A 39 17.89 6.37 5.78
C LYS A 39 16.82 7.19 5.06
N HIS A 40 15.62 6.64 4.90
CA HIS A 40 14.50 7.26 4.20
C HIS A 40 13.38 7.76 5.15
N ASP A 41 13.54 7.62 6.47
CA ASP A 41 12.59 8.06 7.50
C ASP A 41 12.86 9.51 7.91
N SER A 42 12.82 10.43 6.95
CA SER A 42 13.10 11.85 7.18
C SER A 42 11.84 12.69 7.37
N PHE A 43 10.68 12.18 6.94
CA PHE A 43 9.42 12.93 6.96
C PHE A 43 8.59 12.61 8.21
N GLY A 44 7.94 13.64 8.75
CA GLY A 44 6.92 13.56 9.78
C GLY A 44 5.61 14.16 9.30
N GLU A 45 4.70 14.39 10.22
CA GLU A 45 3.37 14.94 9.93
C GLU A 45 3.42 16.26 9.16
N ASN A 46 4.30 17.19 9.54
CA ASN A 46 4.41 18.49 8.89
C ASN A 46 4.87 18.38 7.43
N GLU A 47 5.86 17.55 7.15
CA GLU A 47 6.37 17.36 5.79
C GLU A 47 5.32 16.66 4.90
N TYR A 48 4.51 15.75 5.47
CA TYR A 48 3.38 15.15 4.71
C TYR A 48 2.25 16.16 4.49
N GLN A 49 2.01 17.10 5.42
CA GLN A 49 1.07 18.20 5.19
C GLN A 49 1.54 19.10 4.04
N ASP A 50 2.82 19.47 4.03
CA ASP A 50 3.40 20.28 2.94
C ASP A 50 3.28 19.56 1.58
N LEU A 51 3.50 18.24 1.55
CA LEU A 51 3.32 17.42 0.34
C LEU A 51 1.86 17.35 -0.10
N CYS A 52 0.93 17.22 0.84
CA CYS A 52 -0.51 17.24 0.58
C CYS A 52 -0.92 18.56 -0.07
N ASP A 53 -0.56 19.68 0.55
CA ASP A 53 -0.89 21.02 0.07
C ASP A 53 -0.29 21.28 -1.33
N TYR A 54 0.97 20.87 -1.53
CA TYR A 54 1.63 20.99 -2.83
C TYR A 54 0.94 20.12 -3.91
N THR A 55 0.54 18.90 -3.57
CA THR A 55 -0.13 17.98 -4.49
C THR A 55 -1.49 18.56 -4.92
N HIS A 56 -2.28 19.04 -3.96
CA HIS A 56 -3.56 19.69 -4.23
C HIS A 56 -3.40 20.96 -5.07
N ALA A 57 -2.36 21.76 -4.82
CA ALA A 57 -2.06 22.96 -5.63
C ALA A 57 -1.71 22.62 -7.10
N LYS A 58 -1.35 21.34 -7.39
CA LYS A 58 -1.15 20.84 -8.77
C LYS A 58 -2.41 20.22 -9.38
N GLY A 59 -3.53 20.24 -8.68
CA GLY A 59 -4.79 19.64 -9.12
C GLY A 59 -4.78 18.10 -9.10
N LEU A 60 -3.97 17.50 -8.23
CA LEU A 60 -3.88 16.06 -8.02
C LEU A 60 -4.39 15.68 -6.63
N ASP A 61 -5.01 14.51 -6.50
CA ASP A 61 -5.34 13.94 -5.21
C ASP A 61 -4.08 13.48 -4.46
N PHE A 62 -4.10 13.60 -3.14
CA PHE A 62 -3.03 13.12 -2.27
C PHE A 62 -3.42 11.82 -1.57
N ILE A 63 -2.57 10.80 -1.68
CA ILE A 63 -2.75 9.53 -0.98
C ILE A 63 -1.42 9.05 -0.40
N SER A 64 -1.46 8.44 0.76
CA SER A 64 -0.29 7.78 1.34
C SER A 64 -0.63 6.40 1.89
N THR A 65 0.34 5.49 1.85
CA THR A 65 0.27 4.20 2.51
C THR A 65 0.86 4.34 3.90
N PRO A 66 0.08 4.35 4.98
CA PRO A 66 0.62 4.27 6.33
C PRO A 66 1.08 2.84 6.61
N PHE A 67 2.19 2.70 7.34
CA PHE A 67 2.69 1.42 7.83
C PHE A 67 2.68 1.33 9.35
N ASP A 68 2.21 2.35 10.05
CA ASP A 68 2.03 2.36 11.51
C ASP A 68 0.81 3.18 11.92
N TYR A 69 0.33 2.94 13.14
CA TYR A 69 -0.88 3.59 13.68
C TYR A 69 -0.78 5.11 13.74
N THR A 70 0.38 5.64 14.13
CA THR A 70 0.57 7.10 14.21
C THR A 70 0.49 7.74 12.82
N SER A 71 1.12 7.10 11.81
CA SER A 71 1.04 7.55 10.43
C SER A 71 -0.40 7.48 9.92
N ALA A 72 -1.14 6.41 10.23
CA ALA A 72 -2.55 6.31 9.89
C ALA A 72 -3.41 7.40 10.55
N ASP A 73 -3.06 7.81 11.77
CA ASP A 73 -3.83 8.81 12.50
C ASP A 73 -3.65 10.22 11.94
N TYR A 74 -2.41 10.69 11.74
CA TYR A 74 -2.22 12.05 11.20
C TYR A 74 -2.63 12.17 9.73
N LEU A 75 -2.50 11.11 8.94
CA LEU A 75 -2.96 11.12 7.54
C LEU A 75 -4.47 11.28 7.41
N CYS A 76 -5.25 11.03 8.46
CA CYS A 76 -6.70 11.07 8.39
C CYS A 76 -7.25 12.42 7.89
N ASP A 77 -6.62 13.52 8.26
CA ASP A 77 -7.06 14.85 7.85
C ASP A 77 -6.48 15.28 6.49
N MET A 78 -5.50 14.54 5.95
CA MET A 78 -4.78 14.86 4.72
C MET A 78 -5.30 14.09 3.50
N VAL A 79 -5.77 12.85 3.68
CA VAL A 79 -6.14 11.96 2.58
C VAL A 79 -7.65 11.81 2.45
N ASP A 80 -8.14 11.69 1.22
CA ASP A 80 -9.55 11.34 0.95
C ASP A 80 -9.77 9.83 0.98
N SER A 81 -8.72 9.05 0.82
CA SER A 81 -8.74 7.58 0.85
C SER A 81 -7.43 7.01 1.39
N TYR A 82 -7.48 5.83 2.01
CA TYR A 82 -6.32 5.12 2.51
C TYR A 82 -5.79 4.10 1.51
N LYS A 83 -4.47 3.93 1.49
CA LYS A 83 -3.83 2.78 0.83
C LYS A 83 -3.30 1.82 1.87
N ILE A 84 -3.63 0.53 1.74
CA ILE A 84 -3.05 -0.56 2.53
C ILE A 84 -2.11 -1.37 1.64
N SER A 85 -0.89 -1.59 2.13
CA SER A 85 0.11 -2.42 1.44
C SER A 85 -0.25 -3.90 1.54
N SER A 86 0.19 -4.71 0.56
CA SER A 86 0.08 -6.17 0.63
C SER A 86 0.78 -6.76 1.84
N SER A 87 1.86 -6.11 2.34
CA SER A 87 2.57 -6.56 3.54
C SER A 87 1.72 -6.53 4.81
N ASP A 88 0.65 -5.73 4.82
CA ASP A 88 -0.24 -5.56 5.97
C ASP A 88 -1.56 -6.34 5.85
N ILE A 89 -1.77 -7.12 4.78
CA ILE A 89 -3.05 -7.78 4.51
C ILE A 89 -3.48 -8.75 5.62
N THR A 90 -2.54 -9.34 6.34
CA THR A 90 -2.78 -10.22 7.49
C THR A 90 -2.74 -9.49 8.83
N ASN A 91 -2.43 -8.17 8.84
CA ASN A 91 -2.43 -7.34 10.03
C ASN A 91 -3.83 -6.82 10.34
N LEU A 92 -4.75 -7.73 10.67
CA LEU A 92 -6.16 -7.43 10.88
C LEU A 92 -6.43 -6.32 11.90
N PRO A 93 -5.68 -6.20 13.03
CA PRO A 93 -5.84 -5.08 13.95
C PRO A 93 -5.59 -3.72 13.29
N PHE A 94 -4.57 -3.62 12.44
CA PHE A 94 -4.25 -2.42 11.70
C PHE A 94 -5.29 -2.12 10.61
N ILE A 95 -5.72 -3.15 9.86
CA ILE A 95 -6.80 -3.05 8.86
C ILE A 95 -8.08 -2.52 9.51
N LYS A 96 -8.45 -3.05 10.68
CA LYS A 96 -9.60 -2.57 11.46
C LYS A 96 -9.44 -1.10 11.84
N HIS A 97 -8.26 -0.70 12.30
CA HIS A 97 -7.98 0.69 12.65
C HIS A 97 -8.17 1.64 11.46
N ILE A 98 -7.66 1.27 10.28
CA ILE A 98 -7.87 2.02 9.03
C ILE A 98 -9.36 2.06 8.69
N GLY A 99 -10.07 0.93 8.73
CA GLY A 99 -11.50 0.86 8.42
C GLY A 99 -12.36 1.78 9.30
N GLN A 100 -12.00 1.94 10.58
CA GLN A 100 -12.68 2.82 11.53
C GLN A 100 -12.55 4.32 11.19
N LYS A 101 -11.62 4.69 10.31
CA LYS A 101 -11.51 6.08 9.82
C LYS A 101 -12.66 6.48 8.89
N GLY A 102 -13.46 5.50 8.39
CA GLY A 102 -14.65 5.74 7.58
C GLY A 102 -14.38 6.29 6.18
N LYS A 103 -13.15 6.16 5.69
CA LYS A 103 -12.74 6.61 4.35
C LYS A 103 -12.65 5.42 3.39
N PRO A 104 -12.73 5.63 2.06
CA PRO A 104 -12.44 4.61 1.06
C PRO A 104 -11.05 4.01 1.25
N VAL A 105 -10.92 2.70 0.96
CA VAL A 105 -9.66 1.97 1.14
C VAL A 105 -9.25 1.28 -0.16
N TYR A 106 -8.04 1.56 -0.61
CA TYR A 106 -7.34 0.82 -1.64
C TYR A 106 -6.40 -0.20 -0.99
N MET A 107 -6.66 -1.49 -1.14
CA MET A 107 -5.86 -2.55 -0.51
C MET A 107 -5.20 -3.42 -1.56
N SER A 108 -3.86 -3.49 -1.56
CA SER A 108 -3.10 -4.42 -2.40
C SER A 108 -3.14 -5.82 -1.82
N VAL A 109 -3.22 -6.83 -2.70
CA VAL A 109 -3.43 -8.24 -2.32
C VAL A 109 -2.32 -9.17 -2.80
N GLY A 110 -1.13 -8.63 -3.09
CA GLY A 110 0.03 -9.44 -3.49
C GLY A 110 0.46 -10.41 -2.39
N ALA A 111 0.89 -11.62 -2.81
CA ALA A 111 1.35 -12.71 -1.93
C ALA A 111 0.35 -13.12 -0.83
N ALA A 112 -0.95 -12.95 -1.06
CA ALA A 112 -2.00 -13.35 -0.16
C ALA A 112 -2.83 -14.50 -0.73
N TYR A 113 -3.30 -15.38 0.14
CA TYR A 113 -4.32 -16.36 -0.21
C TYR A 113 -5.70 -15.70 -0.29
N LEU A 114 -6.62 -16.25 -1.11
CA LEU A 114 -7.99 -15.75 -1.20
C LEU A 114 -8.71 -15.70 0.15
N SER A 115 -8.40 -16.63 1.06
CA SER A 115 -8.94 -16.63 2.42
C SER A 115 -8.46 -15.46 3.27
N GLU A 116 -7.20 -15.01 3.09
CA GLU A 116 -6.65 -13.85 3.79
C GLU A 116 -7.24 -12.55 3.23
N ILE A 117 -7.44 -12.49 1.91
CA ILE A 117 -8.12 -11.38 1.26
C ILE A 117 -9.56 -11.25 1.79
N ASP A 118 -10.30 -12.36 1.86
CA ASP A 118 -11.67 -12.40 2.37
C ASP A 118 -11.74 -11.92 3.83
N GLU A 119 -10.83 -12.39 4.68
CA GLU A 119 -10.77 -11.98 6.08
C GLU A 119 -10.45 -10.47 6.23
N ALA A 120 -9.52 -9.95 5.42
CA ALA A 120 -9.19 -8.52 5.39
C ALA A 120 -10.37 -7.66 4.91
N VAL A 121 -11.06 -8.06 3.84
CA VAL A 121 -12.26 -7.37 3.32
C VAL A 121 -13.39 -7.36 4.35
N ARG A 122 -13.65 -8.50 5.00
CA ARG A 122 -14.66 -8.57 6.09
C ARG A 122 -14.27 -7.65 7.24
N THR A 123 -13.00 -7.65 7.64
CA THR A 123 -12.50 -6.77 8.71
C THR A 123 -12.73 -5.30 8.39
N LEU A 124 -12.48 -4.86 7.15
CA LEU A 124 -12.77 -3.50 6.71
C LEU A 124 -14.26 -3.17 6.76
N LYS A 125 -15.11 -4.07 6.23
CA LYS A 125 -16.57 -3.91 6.23
C LYS A 125 -17.13 -3.83 7.65
N ASP A 126 -16.69 -4.72 8.53
CA ASP A 126 -17.11 -4.76 9.95
C ASP A 126 -16.64 -3.52 10.73
N ALA A 127 -15.53 -2.92 10.31
CA ALA A 127 -15.03 -1.66 10.87
C ALA A 127 -15.80 -0.42 10.36
N GLY A 128 -16.67 -0.57 9.35
CA GLY A 128 -17.50 0.51 8.81
C GLY A 128 -17.01 1.08 7.47
N CYS A 129 -15.95 0.54 6.86
CA CYS A 129 -15.52 0.94 5.53
C CYS A 129 -16.56 0.51 4.48
N LYS A 130 -17.04 1.46 3.69
CA LYS A 130 -18.09 1.23 2.68
C LYS A 130 -17.51 1.01 1.28
N ASP A 131 -16.42 1.70 0.96
CA ASP A 131 -15.84 1.71 -0.36
C ASP A 131 -14.45 1.07 -0.32
N ILE A 132 -14.33 -0.09 -0.95
CA ILE A 132 -13.10 -0.88 -0.97
C ILE A 132 -12.71 -1.15 -2.42
N ALA A 133 -11.43 -0.97 -2.73
CA ALA A 133 -10.82 -1.43 -3.97
C ALA A 133 -9.67 -2.40 -3.67
N LEU A 134 -9.69 -3.57 -4.29
CA LEU A 134 -8.60 -4.54 -4.22
C LEU A 134 -7.67 -4.35 -5.42
N PHE A 135 -6.39 -4.22 -5.18
CA PHE A 135 -5.39 -4.10 -6.21
C PHE A 135 -4.59 -5.39 -6.33
N HIS A 136 -4.81 -6.10 -7.44
CA HIS A 136 -3.90 -7.18 -7.81
C HIS A 136 -2.49 -6.63 -8.00
N CYS A 137 -1.49 -7.32 -7.48
CA CYS A 137 -0.07 -7.02 -7.68
C CYS A 137 0.78 -8.26 -7.39
N ILE A 138 2.00 -8.25 -7.90
CA ILE A 138 3.02 -9.26 -7.60
C ILE A 138 4.09 -8.62 -6.71
N LEU A 139 4.56 -9.32 -5.68
CA LEU A 139 5.60 -8.84 -4.76
C LEU A 139 7.01 -9.12 -5.29
N SER A 140 7.23 -8.88 -6.57
CA SER A 140 8.54 -8.85 -7.20
C SER A 140 8.80 -7.46 -7.75
N TYR A 141 9.98 -6.91 -7.52
CA TYR A 141 10.36 -5.57 -7.94
C TYR A 141 11.73 -5.61 -8.66
N PRO A 142 11.76 -5.63 -10.00
CA PRO A 142 10.60 -5.63 -10.92
C PRO A 142 9.90 -7.01 -11.00
N THR A 143 8.66 -7.01 -11.51
CA THR A 143 7.93 -8.21 -11.90
C THR A 143 8.25 -8.52 -13.37
N GLU A 144 8.52 -9.77 -13.70
CA GLU A 144 8.60 -10.20 -15.11
C GLU A 144 7.18 -10.19 -15.74
N PRO A 145 7.00 -9.75 -16.99
CA PRO A 145 5.70 -9.67 -17.62
C PRO A 145 4.89 -10.97 -17.59
N ASP A 146 5.54 -12.11 -17.76
CA ASP A 146 4.91 -13.44 -17.74
C ASP A 146 4.37 -13.81 -16.35
N ASP A 147 4.92 -13.21 -15.30
CA ASP A 147 4.51 -13.45 -13.90
C ASP A 147 3.39 -12.49 -13.45
N ALA A 148 3.04 -11.49 -14.23
CA ALA A 148 2.04 -10.48 -13.84
C ALA A 148 0.65 -11.06 -13.57
N ASN A 149 0.30 -12.20 -14.18
CA ASN A 149 -0.93 -12.96 -13.91
C ASN A 149 -2.21 -12.12 -13.86
N LEU A 150 -2.42 -11.25 -14.85
CA LEU A 150 -3.55 -10.29 -14.88
C LEU A 150 -4.93 -10.96 -14.78
N LYS A 151 -5.06 -12.24 -15.20
CA LYS A 151 -6.31 -13.01 -15.04
C LYS A 151 -6.76 -13.19 -13.60
N MET A 152 -5.86 -12.99 -12.62
CA MET A 152 -6.24 -12.97 -11.22
C MET A 152 -7.27 -11.88 -10.91
N MET A 153 -7.28 -10.78 -11.67
CA MET A 153 -8.29 -9.72 -11.52
C MET A 153 -9.72 -10.22 -11.82
N GLU A 154 -9.87 -11.16 -12.78
CA GLU A 154 -11.17 -11.79 -13.05
C GLU A 154 -11.62 -12.66 -11.86
N THR A 155 -10.69 -13.37 -11.24
CA THR A 155 -10.97 -14.16 -10.03
C THR A 155 -11.39 -13.25 -8.89
N LEU A 156 -10.65 -12.17 -8.64
CA LEU A 156 -11.01 -11.19 -7.60
C LEU A 156 -12.40 -10.58 -7.86
N LYS A 157 -12.70 -10.20 -9.10
CA LYS A 157 -14.00 -9.63 -9.47
C LYS A 157 -15.15 -10.60 -9.26
N ARG A 158 -14.93 -11.89 -9.54
CA ARG A 158 -15.93 -12.95 -9.33
C ARG A 158 -16.17 -13.21 -7.84
N ASP A 159 -15.09 -13.30 -7.06
CA ASP A 159 -15.15 -13.73 -5.66
C ASP A 159 -15.49 -12.56 -4.71
N PHE A 160 -15.25 -11.31 -5.14
CA PHE A 160 -15.55 -10.09 -4.39
C PHE A 160 -16.40 -9.11 -5.22
N PRO A 161 -17.66 -9.46 -5.56
CA PRO A 161 -18.48 -8.66 -6.49
C PRO A 161 -18.86 -7.28 -5.96
N ASP A 162 -18.79 -7.07 -4.64
CA ASP A 162 -19.16 -5.81 -3.96
C ASP A 162 -17.97 -4.84 -3.78
N VAL A 163 -16.80 -5.14 -4.34
CA VAL A 163 -15.62 -4.28 -4.25
C VAL A 163 -15.08 -3.93 -5.65
N HIS A 164 -14.38 -2.83 -5.76
CA HIS A 164 -13.70 -2.44 -6.99
C HIS A 164 -12.41 -3.25 -7.15
N ILE A 165 -12.04 -3.56 -8.40
CA ILE A 165 -10.80 -4.28 -8.70
C ILE A 165 -9.91 -3.38 -9.56
N GLY A 166 -8.63 -3.30 -9.18
CA GLY A 166 -7.60 -2.57 -9.89
C GLY A 166 -6.30 -3.36 -9.97
N TYR A 167 -5.32 -2.76 -10.63
CA TYR A 167 -3.98 -3.32 -10.78
C TYR A 167 -2.92 -2.37 -10.22
N SER A 168 -1.97 -2.90 -9.48
CA SER A 168 -0.78 -2.19 -9.03
C SER A 168 0.43 -2.77 -9.76
N ASP A 169 0.86 -2.08 -10.80
CA ASP A 169 1.90 -2.55 -11.71
C ASP A 169 3.30 -2.46 -11.10
N HIS A 170 4.06 -3.56 -11.16
CA HIS A 170 5.45 -3.64 -10.77
C HIS A 170 6.35 -4.17 -11.89
N VAL A 171 5.81 -4.29 -13.10
CA VAL A 171 6.57 -4.62 -14.31
C VAL A 171 7.45 -3.43 -14.70
N PRO A 172 8.63 -3.64 -15.31
CA PRO A 172 9.42 -2.54 -15.85
C PRO A 172 8.56 -1.64 -16.75
N PRO A 173 8.69 -0.30 -16.65
CA PRO A 173 7.81 0.62 -17.34
C PRO A 173 8.00 0.54 -18.87
N ASP A 174 7.06 -0.12 -19.51
CA ASP A 174 6.87 -0.14 -20.97
C ASP A 174 5.38 -0.13 -21.30
N ASP A 175 5.03 -0.11 -22.57
CA ASP A 175 3.63 -0.06 -23.00
C ASP A 175 2.93 -1.43 -22.95
N THR A 176 3.61 -2.51 -22.59
CA THR A 176 3.09 -3.89 -22.68
C THR A 176 1.86 -4.07 -21.79
N MET A 177 1.95 -3.68 -20.52
CA MET A 177 0.86 -3.87 -19.56
C MET A 177 -0.33 -2.93 -19.77
N MET A 178 -0.15 -1.85 -20.53
CA MET A 178 -1.22 -0.93 -20.89
C MET A 178 -2.03 -1.42 -22.10
N THR A 179 -1.54 -2.43 -22.81
CA THR A 179 -2.15 -2.98 -24.02
C THR A 179 -2.77 -4.37 -23.81
N LEU A 180 -2.57 -4.98 -22.66
CA LEU A 180 -3.15 -6.25 -22.23
C LEU A 180 -4.42 -6.06 -21.44
#